data_21a268c2bf923d738661ec550c0506eb
#
_entry.id   21a268c2bf923d738661ec550c0506eb
#
_cell.length_a   1.000
_cell.length_b   1.000
_cell.length_c   1.000
_cell.angle_alpha   90.00
_cell.angle_beta   90.00
_cell.angle_gamma   90.00
#
_symmetry.space_group_name_H-M   'P 1'
#
loop_
_entity.id
_entity.type
_entity.pdbx_description
1 polymer ?
#
loop_
_entity_poly.entity_id
_entity_poly.type
_entity_poly.pdbx_seq_one_letter_code
_entity_poly.pdbx_strand_id
1 'polypeptide(L)'
;MRRPKLLELSLRNLLSKPATIQYPREKTPVEQDSRGVQYADLTKCTGCSLCAIECPADAIKMTPIPQDYEVPRINARRIYPLIDYGKCVFCYRCVKVCPFNAYITTSTFEIAGTSIPYSADLSLSTLKRVKD
;
A
#
# COMPACT_ATOMS: atom_id res chain seq x y z
N MET A 1 6.11 -26.17 52.36
CA MET A 1 6.53 -25.03 51.51
C MET A 1 5.54 -24.91 50.36
N ARG A 2 4.77 -23.81 50.25
CA ARG A 2 3.90 -23.52 49.13
C ARG A 2 4.78 -23.19 47.92
N ARG A 3 4.70 -23.96 46.84
CA ARG A 3 5.40 -23.65 45.57
C ARG A 3 4.92 -22.31 45.07
N PRO A 4 5.83 -21.42 44.65
CA PRO A 4 5.44 -20.12 44.12
C PRO A 4 4.58 -20.35 42.86
N LYS A 5 3.33 -19.92 42.91
CA LYS A 5 2.35 -20.05 41.78
C LYS A 5 2.91 -19.47 40.44
N LEU A 6 3.80 -18.48 40.54
CA LEU A 6 4.44 -17.87 39.37
C LEU A 6 5.35 -18.85 38.64
N LEU A 7 6.10 -19.67 39.36
CA LEU A 7 7.03 -20.65 38.76
C LEU A 7 6.26 -21.74 38.02
N GLU A 8 5.17 -22.23 38.62
CA GLU A 8 4.29 -23.25 38.03
C GLU A 8 3.63 -22.69 36.74
N LEU A 9 3.14 -21.44 36.79
CA LEU A 9 2.53 -20.78 35.65
C LEU A 9 3.54 -20.55 34.51
N SER A 10 4.76 -20.13 34.83
CA SER A 10 5.82 -19.91 33.85
C SER A 10 6.24 -21.21 33.16
N LEU A 11 6.39 -22.30 33.91
CA LEU A 11 6.68 -23.63 33.35
C LEU A 11 5.57 -24.13 32.43
N ARG A 12 4.31 -23.96 32.86
CA ARG A 12 3.14 -24.31 32.06
C ARG A 12 3.07 -23.53 30.76
N ASN A 13 3.32 -22.20 30.82
CA ASN A 13 3.30 -21.36 29.63
C ASN A 13 4.45 -21.67 28.67
N LEU A 14 5.64 -22.05 29.19
CA LEU A 14 6.77 -22.45 28.35
C LEU A 14 6.48 -23.70 27.52
N LEU A 15 5.68 -24.63 28.08
CA LEU A 15 5.32 -25.90 27.42
C LEU A 15 3.98 -25.82 26.65
N SER A 16 3.24 -24.72 26.76
CA SER A 16 1.98 -24.53 26.07
C SER A 16 2.18 -24.07 24.62
N LYS A 17 1.25 -24.42 23.74
CA LYS A 17 1.25 -23.89 22.37
C LYS A 17 1.05 -22.38 22.41
N PRO A 18 1.82 -21.59 21.62
CA PRO A 18 1.68 -20.14 21.56
C PRO A 18 0.28 -19.75 21.09
N ALA A 19 -0.27 -18.67 21.66
CA ALA A 19 -1.56 -18.12 21.28
C ALA A 19 -1.51 -17.32 19.97
N THR A 20 -0.30 -16.96 19.52
CA THR A 20 -0.05 -16.20 18.30
C THR A 20 0.36 -17.09 17.14
N ILE A 21 0.05 -16.69 15.93
CA ILE A 21 0.55 -17.33 14.70
C ILE A 21 2.04 -17.07 14.53
N GLN A 22 2.74 -18.04 13.95
CA GLN A 22 4.19 -17.98 13.71
C GLN A 22 4.52 -17.23 12.38
N TYR A 23 4.07 -15.98 12.27
CA TYR A 23 4.39 -15.18 11.10
C TYR A 23 5.90 -14.93 10.99
N PRO A 24 6.55 -15.02 9.80
CA PRO A 24 5.98 -15.23 8.46
C PRO A 24 5.85 -16.70 8.03
N ARG A 25 6.17 -17.67 8.90
CA ARG A 25 6.08 -19.12 8.59
C ARG A 25 4.64 -19.58 8.39
N GLU A 26 3.75 -19.08 9.24
CA GLU A 26 2.31 -19.30 9.16
C GLU A 26 1.65 -17.96 8.86
N LYS A 27 0.77 -17.91 7.86
CA LYS A 27 0.02 -16.71 7.47
C LYS A 27 -1.46 -16.97 7.61
N THR A 28 -2.18 -16.00 8.15
CA THR A 28 -3.64 -16.03 8.11
C THR A 28 -4.10 -15.69 6.69
N PRO A 29 -5.09 -16.41 6.13
CA PRO A 29 -5.68 -16.04 4.86
C PRO A 29 -6.28 -14.64 4.94
N VAL A 30 -5.95 -13.80 3.97
CA VAL A 30 -6.47 -12.43 3.88
C VAL A 30 -7.76 -12.47 3.09
N GLU A 31 -8.81 -11.84 3.61
CA GLU A 31 -10.09 -11.73 2.92
C GLU A 31 -9.97 -10.89 1.66
N GLN A 32 -10.79 -11.21 0.64
CA GLN A 32 -10.73 -10.56 -0.67
C GLN A 32 -11.04 -9.06 -0.62
N ASP A 33 -11.87 -8.63 0.35
CA ASP A 33 -12.28 -7.24 0.54
C ASP A 33 -11.32 -6.44 1.43
N SER A 34 -10.20 -7.03 1.87
CA SER A 34 -9.26 -6.33 2.72
C SER A 34 -8.53 -5.21 1.96
N ARG A 35 -8.35 -4.08 2.66
CA ARG A 35 -7.72 -2.88 2.10
C ARG A 35 -6.21 -3.00 2.18
N GLY A 36 -5.60 -3.43 1.09
CA GLY A 36 -4.15 -3.46 0.96
C GLY A 36 -3.60 -2.30 0.14
N VAL A 37 -2.47 -2.52 -0.51
CA VAL A 37 -1.79 -1.52 -1.33
C VAL A 37 -2.66 -1.09 -2.51
N GLN A 38 -2.79 0.21 -2.71
CA GLN A 38 -3.44 0.81 -3.87
C GLN A 38 -2.46 1.69 -4.64
N TYR A 39 -2.56 1.72 -5.95
CA TYR A 39 -1.74 2.55 -6.82
C TYR A 39 -2.52 3.03 -8.04
N ALA A 40 -2.03 4.07 -8.71
CA ALA A 40 -2.72 4.62 -9.87
C ALA A 40 -2.32 3.91 -11.16
N ASP A 41 -3.34 3.51 -11.94
CA ASP A 41 -3.18 3.13 -13.34
C ASP A 41 -3.03 4.40 -14.19
N LEU A 42 -1.82 4.64 -14.64
CA LEU A 42 -1.49 5.86 -15.37
C LEU A 42 -2.04 5.89 -16.79
N THR A 43 -2.55 4.77 -17.29
CA THR A 43 -3.25 4.75 -18.59
C THR A 43 -4.61 5.44 -18.52
N LYS A 44 -5.23 5.51 -17.33
CA LYS A 44 -6.53 6.15 -17.07
C LYS A 44 -6.40 7.46 -16.28
N CYS A 45 -5.26 7.69 -15.64
CA CYS A 45 -5.06 8.86 -14.80
C CYS A 45 -4.88 10.12 -15.62
N THR A 46 -5.70 11.14 -15.34
CA THR A 46 -5.65 12.45 -16.01
C THR A 46 -4.76 13.47 -15.31
N GLY A 47 -4.21 13.16 -14.14
CA GLY A 47 -3.44 14.11 -13.33
C GLY A 47 -4.30 15.22 -12.71
N CYS A 48 -5.57 14.98 -12.41
CA CYS A 48 -6.50 16.01 -11.91
C CYS A 48 -6.25 16.48 -10.48
N SER A 49 -5.42 15.78 -9.70
CA SER A 49 -5.03 16.08 -8.32
C SER A 49 -6.11 15.91 -7.25
N LEU A 50 -7.32 15.50 -7.58
CA LEU A 50 -8.41 15.31 -6.60
C LEU A 50 -8.03 14.31 -5.49
N CYS A 51 -7.32 13.25 -5.83
CA CYS A 51 -6.85 12.25 -4.86
C CYS A 51 -5.88 12.84 -3.83
N ALA A 52 -5.05 13.80 -4.21
CA ALA A 52 -4.14 14.49 -3.29
C ALA A 52 -4.89 15.44 -2.36
N ILE A 53 -5.88 16.19 -2.88
CA ILE A 53 -6.71 17.13 -2.10
C ILE A 53 -7.54 16.37 -1.06
N GLU A 54 -8.12 15.24 -1.43
CA GLU A 54 -8.99 14.44 -0.57
C GLU A 54 -8.24 13.53 0.42
N CYS A 55 -6.92 13.50 0.38
CA CYS A 55 -6.13 12.64 1.25
C CYS A 55 -6.07 13.18 2.69
N PRO A 56 -6.68 12.52 3.70
CA PRO A 56 -6.70 13.03 5.07
C PRO A 56 -5.33 12.96 5.76
N ALA A 57 -4.41 12.13 5.25
CA ALA A 57 -3.07 11.93 5.81
C ALA A 57 -1.98 12.67 5.03
N ASP A 58 -2.33 13.48 4.02
CA ASP A 58 -1.38 14.15 3.11
C ASP A 58 -0.29 13.19 2.58
N ALA A 59 -0.71 11.96 2.27
CA ALA A 59 0.16 10.88 1.81
C ALA A 59 0.38 10.88 0.30
N ILE A 60 -0.30 11.75 -0.45
CA ILE A 60 -0.26 11.76 -1.92
C ILE A 60 0.35 13.06 -2.41
N LYS A 61 1.45 12.95 -3.15
CA LYS A 61 2.08 14.07 -3.84
C LYS A 61 1.95 13.91 -5.34
N MET A 62 1.58 14.99 -6.04
CA MET A 62 1.58 15.00 -7.50
C MET A 62 3.01 15.19 -8.00
N THR A 63 3.52 14.20 -8.72
CA THR A 63 4.91 14.13 -9.20
C THR A 63 4.92 14.06 -10.74
N PRO A 64 5.87 14.71 -11.43
CA PRO A 64 5.98 14.60 -12.88
C PRO A 64 6.35 13.16 -13.28
N ILE A 65 5.77 12.69 -14.40
CA ILE A 65 6.13 11.39 -14.97
C ILE A 65 7.50 11.55 -15.65
N PRO A 66 8.47 10.63 -15.40
CA PRO A 66 9.77 10.64 -16.07
C PRO A 66 9.63 10.63 -17.61
N GLN A 67 10.62 11.20 -18.31
CA GLN A 67 10.57 11.29 -19.77
C GLN A 67 10.70 9.93 -20.48
N ASP A 68 11.21 8.93 -19.78
CA ASP A 68 11.41 7.56 -20.27
C ASP A 68 10.10 6.79 -20.49
N TYR A 69 8.96 7.38 -20.16
CA TYR A 69 7.66 6.73 -20.25
C TYR A 69 6.75 7.43 -21.26
N GLU A 70 6.03 6.60 -22.03
CA GLU A 70 5.01 7.07 -22.94
C GLU A 70 3.76 7.50 -22.16
N VAL A 71 3.48 8.80 -22.17
CA VAL A 71 2.35 9.36 -21.40
C VAL A 71 1.11 9.42 -22.30
N PRO A 72 -0.03 8.84 -21.85
CA PRO A 72 -1.28 8.92 -22.57
C PRO A 72 -1.74 10.38 -22.77
N ARG A 73 -2.37 10.67 -23.91
CA ARG A 73 -2.90 12.00 -24.24
C ARG A 73 -3.90 12.56 -23.22
N ILE A 74 -4.56 11.66 -22.48
CA ILE A 74 -5.51 12.02 -21.43
C ILE A 74 -4.83 12.75 -20.26
N ASN A 75 -3.53 12.52 -20.04
CA ASN A 75 -2.73 13.17 -18.99
C ASN A 75 -1.86 14.28 -19.59
N ALA A 76 -2.47 15.36 -20.06
CA ALA A 76 -1.76 16.50 -20.64
C ALA A 76 -0.77 17.18 -19.67
N ARG A 77 -1.01 17.07 -18.37
CA ARG A 77 -0.14 17.66 -17.32
C ARG A 77 1.13 16.86 -17.07
N ARG A 78 1.22 15.61 -17.56
CA ARG A 78 2.32 14.67 -17.31
C ARG A 78 2.68 14.50 -15.84
N ILE A 79 1.66 14.48 -14.97
CA ILE A 79 1.82 14.30 -13.52
C ILE A 79 1.02 13.10 -13.04
N TYR A 80 1.50 12.46 -11.98
CA TYR A 80 0.81 11.31 -11.37
C TYR A 80 0.86 11.38 -9.85
N PRO A 81 -0.09 10.72 -9.17
CA PRO A 81 -0.10 10.65 -7.72
C PRO A 81 0.95 9.65 -7.21
N LEU A 82 1.96 10.16 -6.53
CA LEU A 82 2.92 9.38 -5.78
C LEU A 82 2.41 9.19 -4.35
N ILE A 83 2.13 7.96 -3.96
CA ILE A 83 1.63 7.64 -2.62
C ILE A 83 2.80 7.23 -1.73
N ASP A 84 2.91 7.89 -0.58
CA ASP A 84 3.79 7.53 0.52
C ASP A 84 3.04 6.55 1.45
N TYR A 85 3.36 5.26 1.36
CA TYR A 85 2.69 4.25 2.18
C TYR A 85 3.06 4.32 3.66
N GLY A 86 4.15 5.01 4.02
CA GLY A 86 4.50 5.28 5.41
C GLY A 86 3.55 6.27 6.09
N LYS A 87 2.88 7.14 5.31
CA LYS A 87 1.87 8.08 5.79
C LYS A 87 0.44 7.61 5.52
N CYS A 88 0.26 6.71 4.56
CA CYS A 88 -1.04 6.27 4.11
C CYS A 88 -1.78 5.46 5.18
N VAL A 89 -3.00 5.86 5.50
CA VAL A 89 -3.88 5.13 6.45
C VAL A 89 -4.82 4.14 5.76
N PHE A 90 -4.60 3.85 4.48
CA PHE A 90 -5.39 2.89 3.68
C PHE A 90 -6.91 3.10 3.75
N CYS A 91 -7.36 4.35 3.84
CA CYS A 91 -8.79 4.71 3.92
C CYS A 91 -9.54 4.60 2.58
N TYR A 92 -8.82 4.52 1.45
CA TYR A 92 -9.36 4.41 0.09
C TYR A 92 -10.20 5.62 -0.38
N ARG A 93 -10.10 6.79 0.27
CA ARG A 93 -10.77 8.00 -0.22
C ARG A 93 -10.29 8.38 -1.62
N CYS A 94 -8.99 8.25 -1.89
CA CYS A 94 -8.41 8.50 -3.21
C CYS A 94 -9.02 7.61 -4.32
N VAL A 95 -9.35 6.36 -3.99
CA VAL A 95 -10.04 5.44 -4.92
C VAL A 95 -11.46 5.92 -5.19
N LYS A 96 -12.20 6.30 -4.13
CA LYS A 96 -13.61 6.71 -4.23
C LYS A 96 -13.81 8.04 -4.94
N VAL A 97 -12.89 8.99 -4.76
CA VAL A 97 -12.99 10.33 -5.35
C VAL A 97 -12.55 10.37 -6.82
N CYS A 98 -11.90 9.32 -7.31
CA CYS A 98 -11.36 9.30 -8.67
C CYS A 98 -12.48 9.15 -9.72
N PRO A 99 -12.78 10.18 -10.54
CA PRO A 99 -13.87 10.11 -11.52
C PRO A 99 -13.56 9.17 -12.69
N PHE A 100 -12.28 8.80 -12.87
CA PHE A 100 -11.81 7.93 -13.96
C PHE A 100 -11.57 6.50 -13.52
N ASN A 101 -11.86 6.15 -12.26
CA ASN A 101 -11.57 4.83 -11.69
C ASN A 101 -10.13 4.37 -11.99
N ALA A 102 -9.17 5.30 -11.88
CA ALA A 102 -7.77 5.07 -12.23
C ALA A 102 -6.98 4.36 -11.14
N TYR A 103 -7.59 3.95 -10.03
CA TYR A 103 -6.88 3.24 -8.96
C TYR A 103 -7.07 1.74 -9.07
N ILE A 104 -5.95 1.02 -8.94
CA ILE A 104 -5.92 -0.43 -8.77
C ILE A 104 -5.73 -0.70 -7.28
N THR A 105 -6.59 -1.54 -6.73
CA THR A 105 -6.58 -1.96 -5.32
C THR A 105 -6.15 -3.42 -5.22
N THR A 106 -5.35 -3.73 -4.22
CA THR A 106 -4.88 -5.10 -3.96
C THR A 106 -5.16 -5.50 -2.52
N SER A 107 -5.09 -6.78 -2.21
CA SER A 107 -5.11 -7.30 -0.84
C SER A 107 -3.70 -7.40 -0.23
N THR A 108 -2.66 -6.97 -0.95
CA THR A 108 -1.27 -7.01 -0.48
C THR A 108 -1.07 -6.03 0.67
N PHE A 109 -0.53 -6.49 1.79
CA PHE A 109 -0.23 -5.69 2.97
C PHE A 109 1.25 -5.75 3.39
N GLU A 110 2.01 -6.67 2.79
CA GLU A 110 3.43 -6.89 3.11
C GLU A 110 4.31 -5.86 2.39
N ILE A 111 4.41 -4.67 2.98
CA ILE A 111 5.20 -3.54 2.46
C ILE A 111 6.32 -3.13 3.41
N ALA A 112 6.64 -3.95 4.41
CA ALA A 112 7.72 -3.67 5.34
C ALA A 112 9.07 -3.71 4.61
N GLY A 113 9.92 -2.73 4.88
CA GLY A 113 11.24 -2.60 4.28
C GLY A 113 12.14 -1.65 5.07
N THR A 114 13.37 -1.51 4.64
CA THR A 114 14.36 -0.60 5.23
C THR A 114 14.25 0.83 4.71
N SER A 115 13.51 1.04 3.62
CA SER A 115 13.21 2.33 3.02
C SER A 115 11.70 2.60 3.02
N ILE A 116 11.33 3.88 2.92
CA ILE A 116 9.91 4.26 2.82
C ILE A 116 9.35 3.70 1.50
N PRO A 117 8.31 2.87 1.56
CA PRO A 117 7.70 2.33 0.35
C PRO A 117 6.83 3.40 -0.34
N TYR A 118 7.06 3.60 -1.63
CA TYR A 118 6.27 4.50 -2.48
C TYR A 118 5.55 3.72 -3.59
N SER A 119 4.48 4.30 -4.12
CA SER A 119 3.73 3.70 -5.24
C SER A 119 4.40 3.89 -6.62
N ALA A 120 5.58 4.52 -6.70
CA ALA A 120 6.22 4.88 -7.96
C ALA A 120 6.36 3.69 -8.91
N ASP A 121 7.01 2.63 -8.45
CA ASP A 121 7.28 1.45 -9.28
C ASP A 121 6.00 0.77 -9.76
N LEU A 122 5.00 0.66 -8.89
CA LEU A 122 3.70 0.05 -9.23
C LEU A 122 2.93 0.91 -10.23
N SER A 123 2.89 2.22 -10.03
CA SER A 123 2.17 3.12 -10.94
C SER A 123 2.89 3.24 -12.29
N LEU A 124 4.22 3.39 -12.31
CA LEU A 124 4.97 3.51 -13.54
C LEU A 124 4.99 2.21 -14.35
N SER A 125 4.86 1.03 -13.72
CA SER A 125 4.75 -0.25 -14.43
C SER A 125 3.52 -0.35 -15.32
N THR A 126 2.50 0.50 -15.11
CA THR A 126 1.30 0.56 -15.97
C THR A 126 1.56 1.24 -17.31
N LEU A 127 2.64 2.01 -17.43
CA LEU A 127 3.06 2.70 -18.66
C LEU A 127 4.10 1.90 -19.44
N LYS A 128 4.12 2.08 -20.75
CA LYS A 128 5.19 1.57 -21.60
C LYS A 128 6.42 2.45 -21.46
N ARG A 129 7.59 1.83 -21.31
CA ARG A 129 8.86 2.56 -21.45
C ARG A 129 9.12 2.84 -22.92
N VAL A 130 9.54 4.07 -23.21
CA VAL A 130 10.08 4.42 -24.53
C VAL A 130 11.39 3.64 -24.65
N LYS A 131 11.45 2.69 -25.60
CA LYS A 131 12.72 2.05 -25.97
C LYS A 131 13.45 3.00 -26.90
N ASP A 132 14.66 3.38 -26.51
CA ASP A 132 15.62 4.01 -27.42
C ASP A 132 15.91 3.10 -28.62
#